data_56f52d9fe498622385b36d20a8d05889
#
_entry.id   56f52d9fe498622385b36d20a8d05889
#
_cell.length_a   1.000
_cell.length_b   1.000
_cell.length_c   1.000
_cell.angle_alpha   90.00
_cell.angle_beta   90.00
_cell.angle_gamma   90.00
#
_symmetry.space_group_name_H-M   'P 1'
#
loop_
_entity.id
_entity.type
_entity.pdbx_description
1 polymer ?
#
loop_
_entity_poly.entity_id
_entity_poly.type
_entity_poly.pdbx_seq_one_letter_code
_entity_poly.pdbx_strand_id
1 'polypeptide(L)'
;FASSFGVEWLGTVVNVRDAAPLSAGLIFGAPAGIISGCIGGVFRFITVLWNPEAAYTQIACSLATILAGVMAAGLRKLMFDNKKPTWSYGICIAIVCEVIHMILIFITNMDNSSQAFEFVKGATGPMMLGNSIAVGVSIILVSLFSHEGFFRKKTSEGIANTFQRRLLACIVVAYL
;
A
#
# COMPACT_ATOMS: atom_id res chain seq x y z
N PHE A 1 12.05 5.17 -9.94
CA PHE A 1 11.22 5.80 -10.97
C PHE A 1 10.05 6.55 -10.33
N ALA A 2 9.09 5.87 -9.69
CA ALA A 2 7.91 6.51 -9.10
C ALA A 2 8.20 7.58 -8.04
N SER A 3 9.33 7.49 -7.34
CA SER A 3 9.74 8.52 -6.37
C SER A 3 10.28 9.80 -7.01
N SER A 4 10.72 9.73 -8.26
CA SER A 4 11.29 10.87 -8.99
C SER A 4 10.30 11.53 -9.95
N PHE A 5 9.23 10.83 -10.30
CA PHE A 5 8.20 11.27 -11.24
C PHE A 5 6.82 11.24 -10.58
N GLY A 6 6.59 12.16 -9.63
CA GLY A 6 5.26 12.44 -9.13
C GLY A 6 4.46 13.26 -10.13
N VAL A 7 3.15 13.09 -10.16
CA VAL A 7 2.23 13.96 -10.91
C VAL A 7 1.79 15.08 -9.99
N GLU A 8 1.95 16.31 -10.44
CA GLU A 8 1.41 17.45 -9.72
C GLU A 8 -0.11 17.50 -9.89
N TRP A 9 -0.83 17.37 -8.80
CA TRP A 9 -2.28 17.43 -8.75
C TRP A 9 -2.71 18.46 -7.71
N LEU A 10 -3.40 19.52 -8.16
CA LEU A 10 -3.86 20.61 -7.29
C LEU A 10 -2.77 21.19 -6.37
N GLY A 11 -1.55 21.36 -6.90
CA GLY A 11 -0.42 21.89 -6.14
C GLY A 11 0.28 20.89 -5.21
N THR A 12 -0.09 19.60 -5.27
CA THR A 12 0.52 18.55 -4.46
C THR A 12 1.12 17.46 -5.36
N VAL A 13 2.35 17.06 -5.07
CA VAL A 13 3.00 15.98 -5.83
C VAL A 13 2.49 14.62 -5.35
N VAL A 14 1.76 13.96 -6.22
CA VAL A 14 1.16 12.64 -5.99
C VAL A 14 1.97 11.57 -6.69
N ASN A 15 2.20 10.43 -6.04
CA ASN A 15 2.83 9.30 -6.68
C ASN A 15 2.20 7.97 -6.24
N VAL A 16 2.37 6.94 -7.08
CA VAL A 16 1.83 5.58 -6.87
C VAL A 16 2.91 4.61 -6.39
N ARG A 17 3.89 5.09 -5.63
CA ARG A 17 5.05 4.31 -5.21
C ARG A 17 4.69 3.11 -4.36
N ASP A 18 3.73 3.26 -3.45
CA ASP A 18 3.37 2.24 -2.47
C ASP A 18 2.63 1.05 -3.10
N ALA A 19 2.10 1.23 -4.32
CA ALA A 19 1.53 0.13 -5.11
C ALA A 19 2.55 -0.96 -5.46
N ALA A 20 3.82 -0.62 -5.66
CA ALA A 20 4.86 -1.58 -6.02
C ALA A 20 5.14 -2.60 -4.91
N PRO A 21 5.51 -2.21 -3.66
CA PRO A 21 5.71 -3.15 -2.57
C PRO A 21 4.43 -3.88 -2.16
N LEU A 22 3.26 -3.22 -2.22
CA LEU A 22 1.98 -3.88 -1.98
C LEU A 22 1.73 -5.00 -2.98
N SER A 23 1.83 -4.71 -4.27
CA SER A 23 1.64 -5.70 -5.33
C SER A 23 2.66 -6.83 -5.22
N ALA A 24 3.93 -6.51 -4.99
CA ALA A 24 4.98 -7.51 -4.84
C ALA A 24 4.69 -8.47 -3.67
N GLY A 25 4.31 -7.94 -2.50
CA GLY A 25 3.98 -8.74 -1.32
C GLY A 25 2.72 -9.58 -1.48
N LEU A 26 1.66 -9.02 -2.04
CA LEU A 26 0.39 -9.72 -2.25
C LEU A 26 0.47 -10.80 -3.33
N ILE A 27 1.22 -10.57 -4.40
CA ILE A 27 1.31 -11.47 -5.55
C ILE A 27 2.39 -12.53 -5.36
N PHE A 28 3.61 -12.11 -4.98
CA PHE A 28 4.78 -12.99 -4.96
C PHE A 28 5.18 -13.44 -3.53
N GLY A 29 4.65 -12.78 -2.50
CA GLY A 29 4.84 -13.17 -1.11
C GLY A 29 5.80 -12.30 -0.32
N ALA A 30 6.08 -12.74 0.92
CA ALA A 30 6.77 -11.94 1.91
C ALA A 30 8.16 -11.42 1.47
N PRO A 31 9.05 -12.23 0.90
CA PRO A 31 10.37 -11.74 0.48
C PRO A 31 10.27 -10.61 -0.55
N ALA A 32 9.39 -10.77 -1.55
CA ALA A 32 9.22 -9.79 -2.62
C ALA A 32 8.67 -8.45 -2.08
N GLY A 33 7.65 -8.50 -1.20
CA GLY A 33 7.07 -7.31 -0.59
C GLY A 33 8.07 -6.57 0.30
N ILE A 34 8.77 -7.28 1.18
CA ILE A 34 9.72 -6.69 2.12
C ILE A 34 10.90 -6.06 1.37
N ILE A 35 11.51 -6.80 0.44
CA ILE A 35 12.65 -6.29 -0.35
C ILE A 35 12.24 -5.07 -1.17
N SER A 36 11.11 -5.14 -1.87
CA SER A 36 10.59 -4.02 -2.67
C SER A 36 10.26 -2.81 -1.79
N GLY A 37 9.66 -3.02 -0.61
CA GLY A 37 9.38 -1.97 0.36
C GLY A 37 10.64 -1.31 0.91
N CYS A 38 11.65 -2.10 1.29
CA CYS A 38 12.94 -1.59 1.76
C CYS A 38 13.66 -0.79 0.69
N ILE A 39 13.76 -1.32 -0.54
CA ILE A 39 14.40 -0.61 -1.65
C ILE A 39 13.65 0.71 -1.94
N GLY A 40 12.33 0.67 -2.05
CA GLY A 40 11.51 1.84 -2.34
C GLY A 40 11.58 2.89 -1.23
N GLY A 41 11.55 2.47 0.04
CA GLY A 41 11.63 3.36 1.20
C GLY A 41 13.01 4.00 1.35
N VAL A 42 14.09 3.23 1.21
CA VAL A 42 15.46 3.76 1.22
C VAL A 42 15.67 4.74 0.06
N PHE A 43 15.26 4.37 -1.14
CA PHE A 43 15.35 5.26 -2.29
C PHE A 43 14.58 6.56 -2.06
N ARG A 44 13.37 6.48 -1.49
CA ARG A 44 12.58 7.67 -1.14
C ARG A 44 13.30 8.54 -0.11
N PHE A 45 13.94 7.94 0.87
CA PHE A 45 14.70 8.67 1.87
C PHE A 45 15.86 9.46 1.24
N ILE A 46 16.57 8.85 0.30
CA ILE A 46 17.71 9.46 -0.39
C ILE A 46 17.27 10.53 -1.40
N THR A 47 16.02 10.48 -1.91
CA THR A 47 15.52 11.42 -2.94
C THR A 47 15.65 12.89 -2.54
N VAL A 48 15.66 13.20 -1.25
CA VAL A 48 15.84 14.57 -0.73
C VAL A 48 17.18 15.19 -1.15
N LEU A 49 18.19 14.38 -1.43
CA LEU A 49 19.50 14.90 -1.87
C LEU A 49 19.45 15.65 -3.20
N TRP A 50 18.49 15.34 -4.06
CA TRP A 50 18.30 16.02 -5.36
C TRP A 50 16.92 16.66 -5.51
N ASN A 51 16.02 16.47 -4.54
CA ASN A 51 14.72 17.13 -4.46
C ASN A 51 14.45 17.60 -3.03
N PRO A 52 14.95 18.77 -2.60
CA PRO A 52 14.80 19.28 -1.24
C PRO A 52 13.35 19.49 -0.81
N GLU A 53 12.43 19.78 -1.74
CA GLU A 53 11.00 19.92 -1.43
C GLU A 53 10.37 18.65 -0.88
N ALA A 54 10.97 17.52 -1.17
CA ALA A 54 10.56 16.23 -0.64
C ALA A 54 10.89 16.01 0.85
N ALA A 55 11.68 16.91 1.48
CA ALA A 55 12.14 16.77 2.86
C ALA A 55 10.99 16.73 3.86
N TYR A 56 9.94 17.51 3.64
CA TYR A 56 8.78 17.57 4.52
C TYR A 56 8.12 16.19 4.75
N THR A 57 7.97 15.39 3.71
CA THR A 57 7.36 14.05 3.79
C THR A 57 8.37 12.91 3.77
N GLN A 58 9.67 13.20 3.91
CA GLN A 58 10.75 12.24 3.76
C GLN A 58 10.56 11.01 4.66
N ILE A 59 10.42 11.25 5.96
CA ILE A 59 10.31 10.17 6.96
C ILE A 59 9.00 9.41 6.78
N ALA A 60 7.88 10.11 6.73
CA ALA A 60 6.55 9.50 6.58
C ALA A 60 6.46 8.63 5.33
N CYS A 61 6.82 9.17 4.17
CA CYS A 61 6.74 8.45 2.91
C CYS A 61 7.71 7.27 2.83
N SER A 62 8.90 7.38 3.41
CA SER A 62 9.86 6.27 3.44
C SER A 62 9.37 5.13 4.32
N LEU A 63 8.87 5.44 5.52
CA LEU A 63 8.29 4.46 6.43
C LEU A 63 7.02 3.82 5.84
N ALA A 64 6.14 4.62 5.25
CA ALA A 64 4.91 4.10 4.63
C ALA A 64 5.22 3.08 3.53
N THR A 65 6.21 3.35 2.68
CA THR A 65 6.61 2.43 1.61
C THR A 65 7.17 1.11 2.16
N ILE A 66 7.98 1.16 3.23
CA ILE A 66 8.48 -0.05 3.91
C ILE A 66 7.32 -0.81 4.53
N LEU A 67 6.46 -0.11 5.27
CA LEU A 67 5.28 -0.70 5.91
C LEU A 67 4.33 -1.33 4.91
N ALA A 68 4.11 -0.72 3.75
CA ALA A 68 3.29 -1.29 2.69
C ALA A 68 3.78 -2.69 2.27
N GLY A 69 5.09 -2.87 2.10
CA GLY A 69 5.69 -4.17 1.79
C GLY A 69 5.54 -5.18 2.93
N VAL A 70 5.77 -4.76 4.17
CA VAL A 70 5.64 -5.62 5.36
C VAL A 70 4.17 -5.99 5.60
N MET A 71 3.25 -5.05 5.48
CA MET A 71 1.81 -5.30 5.62
C MET A 71 1.30 -6.26 4.56
N ALA A 72 1.69 -6.09 3.30
CA ALA A 72 1.31 -7.01 2.23
C ALA A 72 1.79 -8.44 2.53
N ALA A 73 3.03 -8.57 2.99
CA ALA A 73 3.62 -9.85 3.40
C ALA A 73 2.85 -10.49 4.56
N GLY A 74 2.57 -9.71 5.60
CA GLY A 74 1.82 -10.14 6.78
C GLY A 74 0.39 -10.55 6.43
N LEU A 75 -0.34 -9.70 5.70
CA LEU A 75 -1.72 -9.96 5.31
C LEU A 75 -1.83 -11.21 4.42
N ARG A 76 -0.90 -11.38 3.46
CA ARG A 76 -0.88 -12.59 2.63
C ARG A 76 -0.75 -13.85 3.48
N LYS A 77 0.13 -13.84 4.47
CA LYS A 77 0.34 -14.99 5.37
C LYS A 77 -0.85 -15.19 6.33
N LEU A 78 -1.30 -14.13 6.99
CA LEU A 78 -2.27 -14.20 8.07
C LEU A 78 -3.71 -14.33 7.58
N MET A 79 -4.06 -13.61 6.52
CA MET A 79 -5.45 -13.52 6.04
C MET A 79 -5.74 -14.40 4.82
N PHE A 80 -4.73 -14.65 3.99
CA PHE A 80 -4.91 -15.33 2.71
C PHE A 80 -4.19 -16.70 2.59
N ASP A 81 -3.68 -17.27 3.69
CA ASP A 81 -2.99 -18.57 3.71
C ASP A 81 -1.87 -18.69 2.66
N ASN A 82 -1.07 -17.64 2.52
CA ASN A 82 -0.03 -17.49 1.49
C ASN A 82 -0.53 -17.53 0.03
N LYS A 83 -1.84 -17.45 -0.19
CA LYS A 83 -2.41 -17.37 -1.54
C LYS A 83 -2.52 -15.92 -1.98
N LYS A 84 -2.45 -15.69 -3.29
CA LYS A 84 -2.68 -14.38 -3.88
C LYS A 84 -4.15 -13.98 -3.66
N PRO A 85 -4.45 -12.78 -3.12
CA PRO A 85 -5.81 -12.28 -2.97
C PRO A 85 -6.43 -11.96 -4.34
N THR A 86 -7.74 -11.81 -4.37
CA THR A 86 -8.43 -11.26 -5.55
C THR A 86 -8.14 -9.76 -5.67
N TRP A 87 -8.35 -9.22 -6.85
CA TRP A 87 -8.11 -7.80 -7.13
C TRP A 87 -8.91 -6.86 -6.20
N SER A 88 -10.14 -7.23 -5.83
CA SER A 88 -10.98 -6.44 -4.93
C SER A 88 -10.38 -6.33 -3.52
N TYR A 89 -9.85 -7.42 -2.96
CA TYR A 89 -9.11 -7.35 -1.69
C TYR A 89 -7.82 -6.54 -1.82
N GLY A 90 -7.13 -6.64 -2.96
CA GLY A 90 -5.95 -5.82 -3.23
C GLY A 90 -6.26 -4.33 -3.20
N ILE A 91 -7.37 -3.90 -3.80
CA ILE A 91 -7.86 -2.52 -3.76
C ILE A 91 -8.15 -2.08 -2.33
N CYS A 92 -8.91 -2.88 -1.56
CA CYS A 92 -9.23 -2.56 -0.16
C CYS A 92 -7.95 -2.43 0.70
N ILE A 93 -6.98 -3.33 0.51
CA ILE A 93 -5.71 -3.28 1.24
C ILE A 93 -4.92 -2.01 0.88
N ALA A 94 -4.88 -1.63 -0.39
CA ALA A 94 -4.22 -0.41 -0.84
C ALA A 94 -4.86 0.84 -0.22
N ILE A 95 -6.19 0.92 -0.14
CA ILE A 95 -6.90 2.01 0.54
C ILE A 95 -6.49 2.09 2.02
N VAL A 96 -6.49 0.96 2.73
CA VAL A 96 -6.08 0.93 4.15
C VAL A 96 -4.62 1.37 4.33
N CYS A 97 -3.72 0.93 3.45
CA CYS A 97 -2.33 1.36 3.47
C CYS A 97 -2.18 2.86 3.27
N GLU A 98 -2.94 3.46 2.37
CA GLU A 98 -2.91 4.92 2.16
C GLU A 98 -3.45 5.69 3.36
N VAL A 99 -4.48 5.19 4.03
CA VAL A 99 -4.94 5.79 5.29
C VAL A 99 -3.83 5.78 6.34
N ILE A 100 -3.12 4.66 6.49
CA ILE A 100 -1.97 4.57 7.41
C ILE A 100 -0.86 5.53 7.00
N HIS A 101 -0.57 5.66 5.69
CA HIS A 101 0.39 6.61 5.17
C HIS A 101 0.02 8.05 5.56
N MET A 102 -1.24 8.45 5.38
CA MET A 102 -1.70 9.79 5.77
C MET A 102 -1.58 10.04 7.28
N ILE A 103 -1.86 9.03 8.10
CA ILE A 103 -1.66 9.09 9.55
C ILE A 103 -0.17 9.28 9.89
N LEU A 104 0.73 8.59 9.19
CA LEU A 104 2.17 8.75 9.39
C LEU A 104 2.65 10.17 9.07
N ILE A 105 2.08 10.83 8.04
CA ILE A 105 2.38 12.23 7.74
C ILE A 105 2.02 13.13 8.91
N PHE A 106 0.85 12.93 9.54
CA PHE A 106 0.48 13.69 10.73
C PHE A 106 1.42 13.42 11.91
N ILE A 107 1.72 12.16 12.20
CA ILE A 107 2.58 11.79 13.34
C ILE A 107 3.99 12.36 13.18
N THR A 108 4.54 12.34 11.98
CA THR A 108 5.91 12.83 11.71
C THR A 108 6.01 14.35 11.61
N ASN A 109 4.88 15.07 11.51
CA ASN A 109 4.83 16.51 11.35
C ASN A 109 3.90 17.18 12.37
N MET A 110 3.89 16.68 13.61
CA MET A 110 3.03 17.20 14.70
C MET A 110 3.33 18.67 15.01
N ASP A 111 4.57 19.11 14.84
CA ASP A 111 5.00 20.49 15.09
C ASP A 111 4.36 21.49 14.12
N ASN A 112 3.93 21.03 12.92
CA ASN A 112 3.26 21.84 11.92
C ASN A 112 2.00 21.16 11.38
N SER A 113 1.05 20.93 12.27
CA SER A 113 -0.19 20.18 11.98
C SER A 113 -1.06 20.84 10.90
N SER A 114 -1.02 22.17 10.78
CA SER A 114 -1.77 22.90 9.74
C SER A 114 -1.25 22.57 8.34
N GLN A 115 0.07 22.55 8.15
CA GLN A 115 0.69 22.18 6.88
C GLN A 115 0.45 20.69 6.57
N ALA A 116 0.53 19.83 7.58
CA ALA A 116 0.22 18.40 7.44
C ALA A 116 -1.22 18.20 6.97
N PHE A 117 -2.17 18.94 7.52
CA PHE A 117 -3.59 18.86 7.14
C PHE A 117 -3.81 19.27 5.68
N GLU A 118 -3.26 20.38 5.25
CA GLU A 118 -3.40 20.84 3.86
C GLU A 118 -2.76 19.83 2.86
N PHE A 119 -1.59 19.29 3.20
CA PHE A 119 -0.96 18.25 2.40
C PHE A 119 -1.85 17.00 2.30
N VAL A 120 -2.31 16.48 3.43
CA VAL A 120 -3.15 15.27 3.48
C VAL A 120 -4.45 15.48 2.73
N LYS A 121 -5.10 16.64 2.90
CA LYS A 121 -6.33 17.01 2.18
C LYS A 121 -6.14 16.99 0.66
N GLY A 122 -5.01 17.48 0.15
CA GLY A 122 -4.72 17.50 -1.28
C GLY A 122 -4.28 16.13 -1.83
N ALA A 123 -3.48 15.39 -1.07
CA ALA A 123 -2.85 14.15 -1.53
C ALA A 123 -3.72 12.89 -1.38
N THR A 124 -4.60 12.83 -0.36
CA THR A 124 -5.32 11.61 0.01
C THR A 124 -6.13 11.02 -1.15
N GLY A 125 -6.98 11.81 -1.78
CA GLY A 125 -7.85 11.35 -2.86
C GLY A 125 -7.08 10.74 -4.04
N PRO A 126 -6.18 11.52 -4.68
CA PRO A 126 -5.39 11.04 -5.81
C PRO A 126 -4.49 9.85 -5.47
N MET A 127 -3.85 9.83 -4.28
CA MET A 127 -2.97 8.72 -3.89
C MET A 127 -3.77 7.44 -3.60
N MET A 128 -4.90 7.54 -2.89
CA MET A 128 -5.78 6.39 -2.66
C MET A 128 -6.27 5.79 -3.97
N LEU A 129 -6.74 6.62 -4.90
CA LEU A 129 -7.21 6.15 -6.21
C LEU A 129 -6.07 5.55 -7.02
N GLY A 130 -4.95 6.25 -7.16
CA GLY A 130 -3.81 5.81 -7.96
C GLY A 130 -3.22 4.49 -7.47
N ASN A 131 -2.91 4.38 -6.17
CA ASN A 131 -2.35 3.15 -5.60
C ASN A 131 -3.35 1.99 -5.63
N SER A 132 -4.63 2.23 -5.35
CA SER A 132 -5.67 1.20 -5.39
C SER A 132 -5.87 0.63 -6.79
N ILE A 133 -5.95 1.49 -7.81
CA ILE A 133 -6.06 1.08 -9.20
C ILE A 133 -4.80 0.32 -9.62
N ALA A 134 -3.61 0.83 -9.31
CA ALA A 134 -2.35 0.19 -9.68
C ALA A 134 -2.22 -1.21 -9.07
N VAL A 135 -2.57 -1.41 -7.79
CA VAL A 135 -2.57 -2.73 -7.14
C VAL A 135 -3.61 -3.64 -7.76
N GLY A 136 -4.84 -3.16 -7.98
CA GLY A 136 -5.91 -3.94 -8.60
C GLY A 136 -5.52 -4.42 -10.00
N VAL A 137 -5.03 -3.52 -10.85
CA VAL A 137 -4.56 -3.83 -12.21
C VAL A 137 -3.40 -4.81 -12.19
N SER A 138 -2.43 -4.63 -11.28
CA SER A 138 -1.29 -5.56 -11.16
C SER A 138 -1.74 -6.99 -10.85
N ILE A 139 -2.69 -7.15 -9.92
CA ILE A 139 -3.24 -8.47 -9.56
C ILE A 139 -4.01 -9.07 -10.75
N ILE A 140 -4.80 -8.26 -11.47
CA ILE A 140 -5.53 -8.69 -12.66
C ILE A 140 -4.57 -9.15 -13.75
N LEU A 141 -3.56 -8.34 -14.09
CA LEU A 141 -2.59 -8.68 -15.13
C LEU A 141 -1.86 -9.98 -14.81
N VAL A 142 -1.35 -10.13 -13.59
CA VAL A 142 -0.68 -11.38 -13.20
C VAL A 142 -1.64 -12.56 -13.26
N SER A 143 -2.91 -12.40 -12.88
CA SER A 143 -3.91 -13.48 -13.00
C SER A 143 -4.17 -13.88 -14.45
N LEU A 144 -4.20 -12.91 -15.38
CA LEU A 144 -4.37 -13.16 -16.80
C LEU A 144 -3.16 -13.89 -17.39
N PHE A 145 -1.94 -13.43 -17.07
CA PHE A 145 -0.71 -14.06 -17.57
C PHE A 145 -0.45 -15.44 -16.98
N SER A 146 -0.90 -15.70 -15.76
CA SER A 146 -0.77 -17.02 -15.11
C SER A 146 -1.84 -18.01 -15.54
N HIS A 147 -2.71 -17.66 -16.51
CA HIS A 147 -3.86 -18.47 -16.92
C HIS A 147 -4.77 -18.93 -15.75
N GLU A 148 -4.68 -18.23 -14.62
CA GLU A 148 -5.61 -18.42 -13.52
C GLU A 148 -6.95 -17.81 -13.93
N GLY A 149 -7.99 -18.63 -14.04
CA GLY A 149 -9.31 -18.16 -14.47
C GLY A 149 -9.78 -16.94 -13.66
N PHE A 150 -10.11 -15.87 -14.36
CA PHE A 150 -10.51 -14.56 -13.81
C PHE A 150 -11.66 -14.66 -12.79
N PHE A 151 -12.49 -15.70 -12.93
CA PHE A 151 -13.68 -15.99 -12.12
C PHE A 151 -13.64 -17.38 -11.48
N ARG A 152 -12.51 -17.82 -10.94
CA ARG A 152 -12.49 -19.10 -10.24
C ARG A 152 -13.26 -19.00 -8.92
N LYS A 153 -14.58 -19.11 -9.04
CA LYS A 153 -15.58 -18.98 -7.95
C LYS A 153 -15.23 -19.80 -6.71
N LYS A 154 -14.68 -21.00 -6.90
CA LYS A 154 -14.35 -21.94 -5.82
C LYS A 154 -13.17 -21.54 -4.92
N THR A 155 -12.24 -20.74 -5.45
CA THR A 155 -11.08 -20.24 -4.66
C THR A 155 -11.44 -18.96 -3.91
N SER A 156 -12.34 -18.15 -4.47
CA SER A 156 -12.84 -16.91 -3.89
C SER A 156 -13.64 -17.16 -2.61
N GLU A 157 -14.52 -18.15 -2.59
CA GLU A 157 -15.35 -18.47 -1.40
C GLU A 157 -14.51 -18.97 -0.22
N GLY A 158 -13.49 -19.80 -0.47
CA GLY A 158 -12.59 -20.27 0.57
C GLY A 158 -11.73 -19.15 1.17
N ILE A 159 -11.26 -18.22 0.36
CA ILE A 159 -10.50 -17.04 0.83
C ILE A 159 -11.41 -16.10 1.61
N ALA A 160 -12.62 -15.82 1.12
CA ALA A 160 -13.57 -14.95 1.80
C ALA A 160 -13.96 -15.48 3.19
N ASN A 161 -14.23 -16.76 3.31
CA ASN A 161 -14.54 -17.39 4.59
C ASN A 161 -13.35 -17.37 5.57
N THR A 162 -12.15 -17.64 5.08
CA THR A 162 -10.93 -17.59 5.89
C THR A 162 -10.64 -16.16 6.35
N PHE A 163 -10.78 -15.20 5.45
CA PHE A 163 -10.60 -13.79 5.76
C PHE A 163 -11.61 -13.32 6.82
N GLN A 164 -12.89 -13.59 6.64
CA GLN A 164 -13.94 -13.21 7.59
C GLN A 164 -13.70 -13.84 8.99
N ARG A 165 -13.38 -15.12 9.05
CA ARG A 165 -13.10 -15.81 10.33
C ARG A 165 -11.90 -15.21 11.05
N ARG A 166 -10.83 -14.90 10.34
CA ARG A 166 -9.61 -14.31 10.93
C ARG A 166 -9.81 -12.86 11.31
N LEU A 167 -10.54 -12.09 10.49
CA LEU A 167 -10.90 -10.71 10.82
C LEU A 167 -11.74 -10.68 12.10
N LEU A 168 -12.75 -11.57 12.22
CA LEU A 168 -13.57 -11.69 13.41
C LEU A 168 -12.74 -12.05 14.64
N ALA A 169 -11.80 -12.99 14.51
CA ALA A 169 -10.87 -13.34 15.58
C ALA A 169 -9.99 -12.15 16.00
N CYS A 170 -9.45 -11.38 15.05
CA CYS A 170 -8.67 -10.17 15.36
C CYS A 170 -9.52 -9.11 16.08
N ILE A 171 -10.76 -8.91 15.65
CA ILE A 171 -11.70 -7.98 16.31
C ILE A 171 -11.96 -8.43 17.75
N VAL A 172 -12.27 -9.70 17.96
CA VAL A 172 -12.52 -10.24 19.32
C VAL A 172 -11.29 -10.06 20.23
N VAL A 173 -10.09 -10.36 19.72
CA VAL A 173 -8.84 -10.16 20.48
C VAL A 173 -8.55 -8.68 20.77
N ALA A 174 -8.94 -7.78 19.89
CA ALA A 174 -8.73 -6.34 20.11
C ALA A 174 -9.72 -5.73 21.13
N TYR A 175 -10.84 -6.40 21.40
CA TYR A 175 -11.84 -5.96 22.39
C TYR A 175 -11.74 -6.67 23.75
N LEU A 176 -10.85 -7.66 23.90
CA LEU A 176 -10.53 -8.32 25.17
C LEU A 176 -9.32 -7.68 25.85
#